data_3de99332838ec7d2448808c0ab08ab2f
#
_entry.id   3de99332838ec7d2448808c0ab08ab2f
#
_cell.length_a   1.000
_cell.length_b   1.000
_cell.length_c   1.000
_cell.angle_alpha   90.00
_cell.angle_beta   90.00
_cell.angle_gamma   90.00
#
_symmetry.space_group_name_H-M   'P 1'
#
loop_
_entity.id
_entity.type
_entity.pdbx_description
1 polymer ?
#
loop_
_entity_poly.entity_id
_entity_poly.type
_entity_poly.pdbx_seq_one_letter_code
_entity_poly.pdbx_strand_id
1 'polypeptide(L)'
;MAQTDRKHFLLISVPGFGHTIPMVALARQLNARNHKVTFVICKAAVAHMRKKSEITPEDEKSIHLIGLDDGIPECESDDNLTMVSLMKFKDHGLPAMQKLVKGIPVAGQPPTDGGESYGITVPVNVVVVDIFAAAAMLGCVERKLPYYFLNCSPIGPFRTMLNITERTPVRETKEVVMESFDVVRPESEGPQPAISHIMKGLCLSINQFLSTGNGMLINSFREIEQQFIDEIKPDPRMRKLDFYCVGPLMPEEKVDTNSSHTELGEKVTRWLDRQADKSVVYVSFGSVVVLNENRILELSRALQALKKPFIFSIRENHQSLLPADLRIGIDTQLENPDASGLFLHWAPQKLILGHRATAVFISHCGWNSTIESLFSGKPVVGWPIFGDQLENALWIEELGLGESLVRREHADNDVEKKNITSEKIAAAVRRVGYDNDVTHKMALKWKEKIRAAVAPGGSSNRELQEFIDAVV
;
A
#
# COMPACT_ATOMS: atom_id res chain seq x y z
N MET A 1 31.09 -12.43 -17.98
CA MET A 1 30.23 -11.88 -16.91
C MET A 1 30.80 -12.37 -15.61
N ALA A 2 31.26 -11.49 -14.74
CA ALA A 2 31.72 -11.87 -13.40
C ALA A 2 30.55 -12.54 -12.69
N GLN A 3 30.81 -13.66 -12.02
CA GLN A 3 29.84 -14.37 -11.20
C GLN A 3 29.46 -13.42 -10.06
N THR A 4 28.31 -12.70 -10.20
CA THR A 4 27.82 -11.86 -9.12
C THR A 4 27.59 -12.76 -7.92
N ASP A 5 28.27 -12.47 -6.80
CA ASP A 5 28.14 -13.23 -5.56
C ASP A 5 26.68 -13.31 -5.16
N ARG A 6 26.11 -14.50 -5.21
CA ARG A 6 24.71 -14.76 -4.91
C ARG A 6 24.46 -14.53 -3.43
N LYS A 7 23.78 -13.44 -3.09
CA LYS A 7 23.43 -13.06 -1.72
C LYS A 7 22.08 -13.64 -1.30
N HIS A 8 21.87 -13.83 0.01
CA HIS A 8 20.61 -14.26 0.58
C HIS A 8 19.95 -13.09 1.33
N PHE A 9 18.85 -12.60 0.81
CA PHE A 9 18.01 -11.55 1.39
C PHE A 9 16.86 -12.17 2.20
N LEU A 10 16.74 -11.78 3.46
CA LEU A 10 15.59 -12.07 4.29
C LEU A 10 14.68 -10.84 4.31
N LEU A 11 13.49 -10.95 3.76
CA LEU A 11 12.51 -9.87 3.70
C LEU A 11 11.42 -10.11 4.75
N ILE A 12 11.13 -9.11 5.58
CA ILE A 12 10.15 -9.22 6.68
C ILE A 12 9.11 -8.11 6.51
N SER A 13 7.84 -8.50 6.33
CA SER A 13 6.72 -7.57 6.14
C SER A 13 5.73 -7.63 7.30
N VAL A 14 5.10 -6.49 7.60
CA VAL A 14 3.88 -6.46 8.41
C VAL A 14 2.67 -6.90 7.58
N PRO A 15 1.60 -7.42 8.20
CA PRO A 15 0.37 -7.75 7.49
C PRO A 15 -0.31 -6.48 6.95
N GLY A 16 -0.84 -6.57 5.75
CA GLY A 16 -1.54 -5.47 5.08
C GLY A 16 -1.04 -5.24 3.64
N PHE A 17 -1.96 -5.12 2.69
CA PHE A 17 -1.62 -5.01 1.27
C PHE A 17 -0.71 -3.82 0.94
N GLY A 18 -0.88 -2.69 1.66
CA GLY A 18 -0.02 -1.52 1.51
C GLY A 18 1.46 -1.80 1.73
N HIS A 19 1.77 -2.83 2.50
CA HIS A 19 3.11 -3.24 2.91
C HIS A 19 3.58 -4.50 2.19
N THR A 20 2.70 -5.48 2.05
CA THR A 20 3.06 -6.79 1.47
C THR A 20 3.30 -6.72 -0.03
N ILE A 21 2.50 -5.94 -0.78
CA ILE A 21 2.65 -5.79 -2.22
C ILE A 21 4.03 -5.23 -2.61
N PRO A 22 4.51 -4.11 -2.04
CA PRO A 22 5.85 -3.61 -2.31
C PRO A 22 6.95 -4.61 -1.94
N MET A 23 6.78 -5.34 -0.82
CA MET A 23 7.79 -6.31 -0.37
C MET A 23 7.87 -7.51 -1.33
N VAL A 24 6.75 -8.02 -1.84
CA VAL A 24 6.74 -9.08 -2.86
C VAL A 24 7.35 -8.59 -4.17
N ALA A 25 7.05 -7.36 -4.57
CA ALA A 25 7.66 -6.76 -5.77
C ALA A 25 9.19 -6.66 -5.63
N LEU A 26 9.69 -6.26 -4.46
CA LEU A 26 11.12 -6.26 -4.15
C LEU A 26 11.70 -7.68 -4.19
N ALA A 27 11.00 -8.67 -3.60
CA ALA A 27 11.40 -10.07 -3.62
C ALA A 27 11.59 -10.59 -5.04
N ARG A 28 10.63 -10.31 -5.93
CA ARG A 28 10.70 -10.67 -7.36
C ARG A 28 11.90 -10.02 -8.05
N GLN A 29 12.14 -8.72 -7.80
CA GLN A 29 13.25 -8.00 -8.41
C GLN A 29 14.62 -8.52 -7.96
N LEU A 30 14.78 -8.89 -6.68
CA LEU A 30 16.00 -9.51 -6.16
C LEU A 30 16.19 -10.92 -6.73
N ASN A 31 15.13 -11.71 -6.80
CA ASN A 31 15.16 -13.05 -7.37
C ASN A 31 15.50 -13.01 -8.88
N ALA A 32 14.94 -12.06 -9.64
CA ALA A 32 15.25 -11.86 -11.05
C ALA A 32 16.73 -11.50 -11.30
N ARG A 33 17.41 -10.94 -10.30
CA ARG A 33 18.86 -10.68 -10.30
C ARG A 33 19.71 -11.84 -9.73
N ASN A 34 19.10 -13.05 -9.65
CA ASN A 34 19.73 -14.28 -9.21
C ASN A 34 20.13 -14.32 -7.73
N HIS A 35 19.54 -13.49 -6.86
CA HIS A 35 19.72 -13.57 -5.42
C HIS A 35 18.75 -14.58 -4.78
N LYS A 36 19.15 -15.15 -3.65
CA LYS A 36 18.24 -15.98 -2.84
C LYS A 36 17.36 -15.07 -2.01
N VAL A 37 16.07 -15.36 -1.96
CA VAL A 37 15.10 -14.58 -1.20
C VAL A 37 14.31 -15.50 -0.28
N THR A 38 14.25 -15.14 1.00
CA THR A 38 13.28 -15.67 1.95
C THR A 38 12.33 -14.54 2.33
N PHE A 39 11.04 -14.75 2.15
CA PHE A 39 10.00 -13.75 2.49
C PHE A 39 9.19 -14.24 3.69
N VAL A 40 9.14 -13.42 4.73
CA VAL A 40 8.51 -13.70 6.02
C VAL A 40 7.34 -12.75 6.26
N ILE A 41 6.20 -13.31 6.59
CA ILE A 41 4.98 -12.59 6.91
C ILE A 41 4.11 -13.44 7.84
N CYS A 42 3.06 -12.86 8.43
CA CYS A 42 2.08 -13.58 9.23
C CYS A 42 1.31 -14.62 8.39
N LYS A 43 1.00 -15.78 8.99
CA LYS A 43 0.38 -16.93 8.31
C LYS A 43 -0.97 -16.57 7.69
N ALA A 44 -1.81 -15.82 8.38
CA ALA A 44 -3.09 -15.36 7.87
C ALA A 44 -2.94 -14.48 6.61
N ALA A 45 -1.92 -13.60 6.58
CA ALA A 45 -1.63 -12.78 5.40
C ALA A 45 -1.16 -13.61 4.19
N VAL A 46 -0.40 -14.70 4.40
CA VAL A 46 -0.01 -15.63 3.31
C VAL A 46 -1.23 -16.22 2.63
N ALA A 47 -2.18 -16.75 3.42
CA ALA A 47 -3.41 -17.34 2.87
C ALA A 47 -4.22 -16.33 2.04
N HIS A 48 -4.33 -15.11 2.56
CA HIS A 48 -5.04 -14.03 1.89
C HIS A 48 -4.35 -13.57 0.59
N MET A 49 -3.03 -13.45 0.58
CA MET A 49 -2.26 -13.10 -0.62
C MET A 49 -2.37 -14.15 -1.72
N ARG A 50 -2.38 -15.44 -1.35
CA ARG A 50 -2.62 -16.54 -2.31
C ARG A 50 -4.01 -16.44 -2.93
N LYS A 51 -5.03 -16.20 -2.10
CA LYS A 51 -6.43 -16.05 -2.57
C LYS A 51 -6.60 -14.87 -3.55
N LYS A 52 -5.84 -13.79 -3.34
CA LYS A 52 -5.86 -12.58 -4.19
C LYS A 52 -4.84 -12.64 -5.36
N SER A 53 -4.16 -13.76 -5.55
CA SER A 53 -3.10 -13.93 -6.57
C SER A 53 -1.96 -12.92 -6.47
N GLU A 54 -1.74 -12.33 -5.29
CA GLU A 54 -0.61 -11.43 -5.04
C GLU A 54 0.71 -12.20 -4.91
N ILE A 55 0.65 -13.45 -4.43
CA ILE A 55 1.71 -14.46 -4.49
C ILE A 55 1.24 -15.60 -5.39
N THR A 56 2.03 -15.91 -6.40
CA THR A 56 1.73 -16.95 -7.38
C THR A 56 2.50 -18.25 -7.08
N PRO A 57 2.07 -19.41 -7.61
CA PRO A 57 2.83 -20.65 -7.50
C PRO A 57 4.25 -20.55 -8.08
N GLU A 58 4.49 -19.68 -9.08
CA GLU A 58 5.81 -19.39 -9.62
C GLU A 58 6.69 -18.66 -8.62
N ASP A 59 6.13 -17.73 -7.86
CA ASP A 59 6.85 -17.05 -6.80
C ASP A 59 7.30 -18.04 -5.73
N GLU A 60 6.43 -18.98 -5.32
CA GLU A 60 6.73 -19.98 -4.30
C GLU A 60 7.78 -21.03 -4.75
N LYS A 61 8.01 -21.20 -6.05
CA LYS A 61 9.12 -22.03 -6.57
C LYS A 61 10.49 -21.35 -6.40
N SER A 62 10.52 -20.02 -6.38
CA SER A 62 11.75 -19.23 -6.45
C SER A 62 12.03 -18.42 -5.20
N ILE A 63 10.99 -18.09 -4.42
CA ILE A 63 11.05 -17.34 -3.16
C ILE A 63 10.64 -18.28 -2.02
N HIS A 64 11.49 -18.43 -1.02
CA HIS A 64 11.15 -19.21 0.18
C HIS A 64 10.19 -18.41 1.06
N LEU A 65 8.89 -18.78 1.03
CA LEU A 65 7.84 -18.09 1.78
C LEU A 65 7.64 -18.72 3.16
N ILE A 66 7.69 -17.92 4.22
CA ILE A 66 7.46 -18.32 5.60
C ILE A 66 6.26 -17.57 6.17
N GLY A 67 5.22 -18.33 6.54
CA GLY A 67 4.09 -17.83 7.33
C GLY A 67 4.32 -18.02 8.82
N LEU A 68 4.52 -16.93 9.57
CA LEU A 68 4.63 -16.99 11.02
C LEU A 68 3.26 -17.05 11.67
N ASP A 69 3.16 -17.78 12.78
CA ASP A 69 1.96 -17.82 13.60
C ASP A 69 1.71 -16.43 14.23
N ASP A 70 0.55 -15.88 13.94
CA ASP A 70 0.08 -14.56 14.41
C ASP A 70 -1.10 -14.66 15.38
N GLY A 71 -1.46 -15.88 15.79
CA GLY A 71 -2.58 -16.16 16.69
C GLY A 71 -3.95 -15.85 16.06
N ILE A 72 -4.04 -15.72 14.73
CA ILE A 72 -5.28 -15.48 14.01
C ILE A 72 -5.81 -16.82 13.48
N PRO A 73 -7.06 -17.21 13.76
CA PRO A 73 -7.66 -18.39 13.18
C PRO A 73 -7.74 -18.31 11.64
N GLU A 74 -7.52 -19.43 10.94
CA GLU A 74 -7.54 -19.48 9.47
C GLU A 74 -8.92 -19.20 8.84
N CYS A 75 -9.98 -19.16 9.64
CA CYS A 75 -11.36 -19.09 9.19
C CYS A 75 -12.02 -17.71 9.32
N GLU A 76 -11.28 -16.67 9.66
CA GLU A 76 -11.87 -15.32 9.75
C GLU A 76 -12.16 -14.74 8.35
N SER A 77 -13.26 -13.99 8.23
CA SER A 77 -13.70 -13.40 6.96
C SER A 77 -12.66 -12.42 6.41
N ASP A 78 -12.46 -12.42 5.09
CA ASP A 78 -11.48 -11.59 4.39
C ASP A 78 -11.56 -10.09 4.71
N ASP A 79 -12.76 -9.57 5.00
CA ASP A 79 -13.01 -8.13 5.09
C ASP A 79 -12.34 -7.45 6.30
N ASN A 80 -12.07 -8.20 7.37
CA ASN A 80 -11.47 -7.67 8.59
C ASN A 80 -10.04 -8.18 8.86
N LEU A 81 -9.55 -9.12 8.05
CA LEU A 81 -8.29 -9.81 8.30
C LEU A 81 -7.09 -8.86 8.45
N THR A 82 -6.97 -7.87 7.57
CA THR A 82 -5.86 -6.90 7.62
C THR A 82 -5.84 -6.12 8.94
N MET A 83 -7.01 -5.67 9.40
CA MET A 83 -7.10 -4.89 10.64
C MET A 83 -6.86 -5.75 11.87
N VAL A 84 -7.48 -6.93 11.93
CA VAL A 84 -7.26 -7.89 13.01
C VAL A 84 -5.79 -8.29 13.09
N SER A 85 -5.16 -8.55 11.94
CA SER A 85 -3.72 -8.85 11.85
C SER A 85 -2.86 -7.70 12.38
N LEU A 86 -3.17 -6.44 12.02
CA LEU A 86 -2.43 -5.28 12.54
C LEU A 86 -2.60 -5.10 14.06
N MET A 87 -3.82 -5.31 14.58
CA MET A 87 -4.07 -5.23 16.02
C MET A 87 -3.32 -6.32 16.81
N LYS A 88 -3.30 -7.55 16.30
CA LYS A 88 -2.60 -8.68 16.92
C LYS A 88 -1.10 -8.70 16.63
N PHE A 89 -0.64 -7.93 15.64
CA PHE A 89 0.75 -7.93 15.19
C PHE A 89 1.75 -7.63 16.31
N LYS A 90 1.45 -6.64 17.16
CA LYS A 90 2.31 -6.25 18.27
C LYS A 90 2.51 -7.41 19.28
N ASP A 91 1.46 -8.14 19.58
CA ASP A 91 1.43 -9.12 20.66
C ASP A 91 1.82 -10.53 20.21
N HIS A 92 1.69 -10.84 18.91
CA HIS A 92 1.97 -12.16 18.35
C HIS A 92 2.97 -12.12 17.20
N GLY A 93 2.71 -11.37 16.13
CA GLY A 93 3.54 -11.36 14.93
C GLY A 93 4.94 -10.81 15.18
N LEU A 94 5.06 -9.69 15.90
CA LEU A 94 6.35 -9.09 16.21
C LEU A 94 7.25 -9.98 17.08
N PRO A 95 6.78 -10.59 18.19
CA PRO A 95 7.57 -11.57 18.94
C PRO A 95 7.99 -12.79 18.12
N ALA A 96 7.12 -13.29 17.22
CA ALA A 96 7.46 -14.40 16.33
C ALA A 96 8.60 -14.00 15.36
N MET A 97 8.55 -12.78 14.80
CA MET A 97 9.63 -12.25 13.96
C MET A 97 10.93 -12.06 14.73
N GLN A 98 10.88 -11.57 15.96
CA GLN A 98 12.07 -11.46 16.83
C GLN A 98 12.70 -12.82 17.09
N LYS A 99 11.90 -13.85 17.40
CA LYS A 99 12.38 -15.23 17.59
C LYS A 99 13.04 -15.76 16.32
N LEU A 100 12.41 -15.55 15.15
CA LEU A 100 12.99 -15.96 13.87
C LEU A 100 14.34 -15.28 13.64
N VAL A 101 14.43 -13.96 13.75
CA VAL A 101 15.68 -13.20 13.51
C VAL A 101 16.82 -13.65 14.42
N LYS A 102 16.53 -14.03 15.67
CA LYS A 102 17.54 -14.58 16.60
C LYS A 102 18.02 -15.97 16.19
N GLY A 103 17.19 -16.77 15.55
CA GLY A 103 17.47 -18.17 15.21
C GLY A 103 18.05 -18.42 13.81
N ILE A 104 18.01 -17.45 12.88
CA ILE A 104 18.46 -17.67 11.49
C ILE A 104 19.97 -17.88 11.40
N PRO A 105 20.46 -18.71 10.43
CA PRO A 105 21.89 -18.80 10.14
C PRO A 105 22.37 -17.49 9.49
N VAL A 106 23.50 -16.96 9.97
CA VAL A 106 24.14 -15.74 9.48
C VAL A 106 25.48 -16.05 8.85
N ALA A 107 25.78 -15.44 7.71
CA ALA A 107 27.03 -15.61 7.02
C ALA A 107 28.23 -15.25 7.94
N GLY A 108 29.25 -16.13 8.00
CA GLY A 108 30.43 -15.89 8.80
C GLY A 108 30.26 -16.06 10.32
N GLN A 109 29.10 -16.54 10.82
CA GLN A 109 28.85 -16.77 12.24
C GLN A 109 28.58 -18.25 12.51
N PRO A 110 28.92 -18.74 13.74
CA PRO A 110 28.60 -20.11 14.13
C PRO A 110 27.08 -20.32 14.18
N PRO A 111 26.61 -21.56 13.99
CA PRO A 111 25.20 -21.90 14.17
C PRO A 111 24.70 -21.47 15.55
N THR A 112 23.46 -20.99 15.63
CA THR A 112 22.83 -20.68 16.92
C THR A 112 22.21 -21.95 17.51
N ASP A 113 22.54 -22.28 18.77
CA ASP A 113 21.92 -23.38 19.49
C ASP A 113 20.41 -23.12 19.67
N GLY A 114 19.56 -24.01 19.12
CA GLY A 114 18.13 -24.06 19.41
C GLY A 114 17.20 -23.19 18.55
N GLY A 115 17.71 -22.57 17.49
CA GLY A 115 16.83 -21.90 16.53
C GLY A 115 16.23 -22.89 15.55
N GLU A 116 14.91 -23.09 15.55
CA GLU A 116 14.21 -23.64 14.39
C GLU A 116 14.52 -22.71 13.22
N SER A 117 15.26 -23.20 12.22
CA SER A 117 15.70 -22.39 11.08
C SER A 117 14.55 -22.02 10.13
N TYR A 118 13.30 -22.38 10.47
CA TYR A 118 12.13 -22.23 9.60
C TYR A 118 12.39 -22.68 8.15
N GLY A 119 13.26 -23.70 7.98
CA GLY A 119 13.73 -24.17 6.67
C GLY A 119 14.78 -23.27 6.01
N ILE A 120 15.33 -22.28 6.71
CA ILE A 120 16.42 -21.43 6.22
C ILE A 120 17.74 -22.19 6.43
N THR A 121 18.20 -22.88 5.38
CA THR A 121 19.43 -23.70 5.42
C THR A 121 20.69 -22.99 4.94
N VAL A 122 20.52 -21.87 4.22
CA VAL A 122 21.61 -21.05 3.69
C VAL A 122 21.73 -19.79 4.53
N PRO A 123 22.96 -19.40 4.95
CA PRO A 123 23.16 -18.19 5.74
C PRO A 123 22.57 -16.93 5.08
N VAL A 124 21.97 -16.07 5.91
CA VAL A 124 21.43 -14.77 5.51
C VAL A 124 22.55 -13.74 5.49
N ASN A 125 22.63 -12.96 4.43
CA ASN A 125 23.59 -11.86 4.30
C ASN A 125 23.01 -10.54 4.82
N VAL A 126 21.71 -10.29 4.60
CA VAL A 126 21.06 -9.03 4.93
C VAL A 126 19.58 -9.24 5.19
N VAL A 127 19.03 -8.41 6.08
CA VAL A 127 17.58 -8.34 6.31
C VAL A 127 17.04 -7.05 5.72
N VAL A 128 15.93 -7.12 5.00
CA VAL A 128 15.10 -5.95 4.66
C VAL A 128 13.80 -6.07 5.43
N VAL A 129 13.53 -5.11 6.27
CA VAL A 129 12.39 -5.13 7.18
C VAL A 129 11.43 -3.98 6.87
N ASP A 130 10.14 -4.28 6.84
CA ASP A 130 9.13 -3.22 6.85
C ASP A 130 9.34 -2.32 8.06
N ILE A 131 9.28 -1.01 7.85
CA ILE A 131 9.61 -0.04 8.89
C ILE A 131 8.73 -0.19 10.14
N PHE A 132 7.48 -0.64 10.00
CA PHE A 132 6.59 -0.91 11.13
C PHE A 132 6.95 -2.18 11.91
N ALA A 133 7.83 -3.02 11.38
CA ALA A 133 8.41 -4.17 12.10
C ALA A 133 9.82 -3.89 12.64
N ALA A 134 10.23 -2.63 12.75
CA ALA A 134 11.58 -2.23 13.18
C ALA A 134 12.03 -2.90 14.49
N ALA A 135 11.13 -3.07 15.47
CA ALA A 135 11.44 -3.73 16.73
C ALA A 135 11.80 -5.22 16.60
N ALA A 136 11.53 -5.86 15.46
CA ALA A 136 12.00 -7.21 15.19
C ALA A 136 13.52 -7.28 14.99
N MET A 137 14.19 -6.15 14.75
CA MET A 137 15.60 -6.08 14.40
C MET A 137 16.57 -6.11 15.58
N LEU A 138 16.08 -6.26 16.82
CA LEU A 138 16.94 -6.40 17.99
C LEU A 138 17.96 -7.54 17.81
N GLY A 139 17.54 -8.68 17.27
CA GLY A 139 18.42 -9.79 16.98
C GLY A 139 19.48 -9.48 15.91
N CYS A 140 19.19 -8.62 14.94
CA CYS A 140 20.17 -8.13 13.96
C CYS A 140 21.22 -7.25 14.63
N VAL A 141 20.81 -6.34 15.53
CA VAL A 141 21.73 -5.48 16.30
C VAL A 141 22.67 -6.33 17.16
N GLU A 142 22.13 -7.29 17.94
CA GLU A 142 22.90 -8.18 18.80
C GLU A 142 23.94 -9.00 18.01
N ARG A 143 23.58 -9.44 16.82
CA ARG A 143 24.39 -10.32 15.96
C ARG A 143 25.18 -9.57 14.89
N LYS A 144 25.12 -8.24 14.84
CA LYS A 144 25.77 -7.40 13.81
C LYS A 144 25.40 -7.85 12.38
N LEU A 145 24.18 -8.34 12.18
CA LEU A 145 23.66 -8.69 10.87
C LEU A 145 23.16 -7.41 10.19
N PRO A 146 23.66 -7.03 9.00
CA PRO A 146 23.21 -5.85 8.30
C PRO A 146 21.71 -5.90 8.05
N TYR A 147 21.03 -4.77 8.26
CA TYR A 147 19.63 -4.65 7.92
C TYR A 147 19.24 -3.27 7.42
N TYR A 148 18.25 -3.24 6.55
CA TYR A 148 17.71 -2.05 5.91
C TYR A 148 16.21 -1.99 6.16
N PHE A 149 15.69 -0.78 6.32
CA PHE A 149 14.25 -0.58 6.38
C PHE A 149 13.66 -0.51 4.97
N LEU A 150 12.46 -1.03 4.78
CA LEU A 150 11.62 -0.68 3.64
C LEU A 150 10.53 0.27 4.12
N ASN A 151 10.55 1.50 3.64
CA ASN A 151 9.45 2.44 3.78
C ASN A 151 8.52 2.28 2.57
N CYS A 152 7.31 1.75 2.80
CA CYS A 152 6.32 1.48 1.77
C CYS A 152 5.58 2.73 1.27
N SER A 153 5.81 3.88 1.89
CA SER A 153 5.26 5.20 1.53
C SER A 153 6.38 6.19 1.21
N PRO A 154 6.08 7.40 0.70
CA PRO A 154 7.11 8.43 0.48
C PRO A 154 7.64 9.00 1.80
N ILE A 155 8.77 9.69 1.72
CA ILE A 155 9.43 10.30 2.89
C ILE A 155 8.63 11.47 3.46
N GLY A 156 7.89 12.20 2.64
CA GLY A 156 7.07 13.33 3.10
C GLY A 156 6.17 12.96 4.30
N PRO A 157 5.26 11.97 4.19
CA PRO A 157 4.46 11.48 5.30
C PRO A 157 5.29 10.85 6.44
N PHE A 158 6.37 10.14 6.12
CA PHE A 158 7.25 9.54 7.12
C PHE A 158 7.86 10.57 8.07
N ARG A 159 8.17 11.78 7.58
CA ARG A 159 8.65 12.91 8.38
C ARG A 159 7.76 13.21 9.59
N THR A 160 6.46 13.08 9.45
CA THR A 160 5.50 13.27 10.55
C THR A 160 5.70 12.24 11.66
N MET A 161 6.02 10.99 11.32
CA MET A 161 6.29 9.92 12.30
C MET A 161 7.55 10.18 13.12
N LEU A 162 8.57 10.83 12.53
CA LEU A 162 9.81 11.19 13.24
C LEU A 162 9.56 12.14 14.41
N ASN A 163 8.53 12.96 14.33
CA ASN A 163 8.20 13.95 15.35
C ASN A 163 7.36 13.38 16.49
N ILE A 164 6.94 12.12 16.42
CA ILE A 164 6.17 11.48 17.49
C ILE A 164 7.10 11.11 18.64
N THR A 165 6.77 11.60 19.83
CA THR A 165 7.50 11.34 21.08
C THR A 165 6.56 10.78 22.14
N GLU A 166 7.12 10.32 23.28
CA GLU A 166 6.33 9.90 24.44
C GLU A 166 5.34 11.00 24.90
N ARG A 167 5.73 12.27 24.77
CA ARG A 167 4.92 13.43 25.16
C ARG A 167 3.86 13.80 24.14
N THR A 168 3.91 13.25 22.92
CA THR A 168 2.89 13.53 21.90
C THR A 168 1.54 13.02 22.39
N PRO A 169 0.52 13.89 22.51
CA PRO A 169 -0.79 13.46 22.97
C PRO A 169 -1.35 12.40 22.04
N VAL A 170 -1.89 11.33 22.59
CA VAL A 170 -2.73 10.41 21.83
C VAL A 170 -4.09 11.07 21.73
N ARG A 171 -4.41 11.61 20.57
CA ARG A 171 -5.76 12.13 20.33
C ARG A 171 -6.73 10.97 20.44
N GLU A 172 -7.71 11.10 21.30
CA GLU A 172 -8.84 10.18 21.36
C GLU A 172 -9.70 10.39 20.11
N THR A 173 -9.22 9.89 18.98
CA THR A 173 -10.01 9.82 17.75
C THR A 173 -10.98 8.66 17.85
N LYS A 174 -11.88 8.71 18.87
CA LYS A 174 -12.88 7.66 19.09
C LYS A 174 -13.82 7.49 17.90
N GLU A 175 -14.03 8.53 17.10
CA GLU A 175 -15.09 8.52 16.08
C GLU A 175 -14.56 8.28 14.64
N VAL A 176 -13.47 8.92 14.22
CA VAL A 176 -13.06 8.88 12.81
C VAL A 176 -12.41 7.56 12.42
N VAL A 177 -11.61 6.97 13.31
CA VAL A 177 -10.98 5.68 13.05
C VAL A 177 -11.97 4.54 13.25
N MET A 178 -12.87 4.64 14.23
CA MET A 178 -13.87 3.60 14.51
C MET A 178 -15.01 3.58 13.49
N GLU A 179 -15.46 4.73 12.97
CA GLU A 179 -16.44 4.77 11.87
C GLU A 179 -15.88 4.27 10.52
N SER A 180 -14.56 4.35 10.33
CA SER A 180 -13.90 3.76 9.16
C SER A 180 -13.67 2.27 9.29
N PHE A 181 -13.78 1.73 10.50
CA PHE A 181 -13.58 0.34 10.84
C PHE A 181 -14.81 -0.16 11.65
N ASP A 182 -15.92 -0.40 10.96
CA ASP A 182 -17.03 -1.19 11.51
C ASP A 182 -16.55 -2.64 11.71
N VAL A 183 -15.69 -2.83 12.72
CA VAL A 183 -15.38 -4.16 13.23
C VAL A 183 -16.61 -4.57 14.04
N VAL A 184 -17.46 -5.41 13.48
CA VAL A 184 -18.48 -6.14 14.24
C VAL A 184 -17.73 -6.97 15.27
N ARG A 185 -17.71 -6.51 16.52
CA ARG A 185 -17.04 -7.19 17.62
C ARG A 185 -17.95 -8.22 18.24
N PRO A 186 -17.44 -9.40 18.59
CA PRO A 186 -18.08 -10.23 19.61
C PRO A 186 -18.05 -9.46 20.94
N GLU A 187 -19.18 -9.38 21.63
CA GLU A 187 -19.32 -8.72 22.94
C GLU A 187 -18.39 -9.26 24.06
N SER A 188 -17.65 -10.33 23.78
CA SER A 188 -16.75 -11.01 24.72
C SER A 188 -15.34 -10.45 24.82
N GLU A 189 -14.94 -9.52 23.94
CA GLU A 189 -13.60 -8.90 23.98
C GLU A 189 -13.65 -7.56 24.74
N GLY A 190 -12.85 -7.44 25.80
CA GLY A 190 -12.71 -6.22 26.59
C GLY A 190 -12.22 -5.02 25.77
N PRO A 191 -12.17 -3.78 26.37
CA PRO A 191 -11.80 -2.57 25.65
C PRO A 191 -10.37 -2.69 25.09
N GLN A 192 -10.26 -2.70 23.76
CA GLN A 192 -8.98 -2.69 23.03
C GLN A 192 -8.37 -1.28 23.04
N PRO A 193 -7.03 -1.14 23.05
CA PRO A 193 -6.41 0.17 22.90
C PRO A 193 -6.83 0.80 21.58
N ALA A 194 -7.13 2.10 21.60
CA ALA A 194 -7.46 2.84 20.39
C ALA A 194 -6.31 2.71 19.36
N ILE A 195 -6.63 2.63 18.05
CA ILE A 195 -5.64 2.52 16.96
C ILE A 195 -4.57 3.59 17.07
N SER A 196 -4.92 4.80 17.54
CA SER A 196 -3.98 5.89 17.82
C SER A 196 -2.88 5.50 18.82
N HIS A 197 -3.18 4.68 19.83
CA HIS A 197 -2.18 4.15 20.77
C HIS A 197 -1.26 3.13 20.11
N ILE A 198 -1.81 2.26 19.27
CA ILE A 198 -1.02 1.27 18.52
C ILE A 198 -0.07 1.99 17.57
N MET A 199 -0.58 2.96 16.80
CA MET A 199 0.23 3.76 15.87
C MET A 199 1.31 4.56 16.58
N LYS A 200 0.99 5.21 17.72
CA LYS A 200 2.00 5.89 18.54
C LYS A 200 3.08 4.91 18.98
N GLY A 201 2.72 3.74 19.48
CA GLY A 201 3.66 2.70 19.92
C GLY A 201 4.57 2.23 18.76
N LEU A 202 4.02 2.04 17.57
CA LEU A 202 4.80 1.70 16.37
C LEU A 202 5.77 2.82 15.99
N CYS A 203 5.34 4.09 15.96
CA CYS A 203 6.21 5.22 15.67
C CYS A 203 7.35 5.37 16.67
N LEU A 204 7.09 5.18 17.97
CA LEU A 204 8.13 5.19 19.00
C LEU A 204 9.13 4.06 18.80
N SER A 205 8.65 2.87 18.47
CA SER A 205 9.48 1.72 18.14
C SER A 205 10.35 1.98 16.90
N ILE A 206 9.79 2.54 15.84
CA ILE A 206 10.52 2.95 14.65
C ILE A 206 11.66 3.90 15.07
N ASN A 207 11.32 4.98 15.77
CA ASN A 207 12.28 6.00 16.20
C ASN A 207 13.44 5.45 17.03
N GLN A 208 13.19 4.39 17.81
CA GLN A 208 14.22 3.72 18.61
C GLN A 208 15.24 2.97 17.73
N PHE A 209 14.79 2.34 16.64
CA PHE A 209 15.64 1.46 15.83
C PHE A 209 16.26 2.16 14.61
N LEU A 210 15.81 3.34 14.20
CA LEU A 210 16.30 4.01 13.00
C LEU A 210 17.83 4.16 12.98
N SER A 211 18.44 4.59 14.07
CA SER A 211 19.89 4.84 14.14
C SER A 211 20.75 3.57 14.11
N THR A 212 20.13 2.39 14.20
CA THR A 212 20.84 1.10 14.25
C THR A 212 20.81 0.35 12.91
N GLY A 213 19.98 0.77 11.94
CA GLY A 213 19.96 0.24 10.58
C GLY A 213 21.10 0.75 9.71
N ASN A 214 21.37 0.05 8.62
CA ASN A 214 22.37 0.43 7.62
C ASN A 214 21.81 1.44 6.61
N GLY A 215 20.50 1.37 6.30
CA GLY A 215 19.88 2.27 5.35
C GLY A 215 18.37 2.07 5.24
N MET A 216 17.77 2.78 4.32
CA MET A 216 16.35 2.76 4.04
C MET A 216 16.07 2.69 2.54
N LEU A 217 15.33 1.65 2.14
CA LEU A 217 14.72 1.56 0.83
C LEU A 217 13.39 2.31 0.86
N ILE A 218 13.11 3.08 -0.15
CA ILE A 218 11.88 3.90 -0.26
C ILE A 218 11.10 3.42 -1.47
N ASN A 219 9.84 3.05 -1.27
CA ASN A 219 8.93 2.68 -2.36
C ASN A 219 8.46 3.93 -3.12
N SER A 220 9.41 4.66 -3.66
CA SER A 220 9.22 5.87 -4.43
C SER A 220 10.45 6.08 -5.33
N PHE A 221 10.55 7.19 -6.05
CA PHE A 221 11.66 7.46 -6.95
C PHE A 221 12.36 8.79 -6.63
N ARG A 222 13.66 8.85 -6.93
CA ARG A 222 14.56 9.92 -6.48
C ARG A 222 14.07 11.32 -6.84
N GLU A 223 13.48 11.48 -8.02
CA GLU A 223 13.05 12.76 -8.57
C GLU A 223 11.98 13.47 -7.74
N ILE A 224 11.27 12.73 -6.86
CA ILE A 224 10.30 13.31 -5.93
C ILE A 224 10.76 13.26 -4.48
N GLU A 225 11.67 12.35 -4.14
CA GLU A 225 12.08 12.13 -2.75
C GLU A 225 13.29 12.97 -2.33
N GLN A 226 14.12 13.46 -3.28
CA GLN A 226 15.39 14.11 -2.96
C GLN A 226 15.21 15.24 -1.95
N GLN A 227 14.24 16.12 -2.19
CA GLN A 227 13.96 17.24 -1.29
C GLN A 227 13.67 16.78 0.15
N PHE A 228 12.81 15.76 0.31
CA PHE A 228 12.42 15.25 1.62
C PHE A 228 13.56 14.49 2.31
N ILE A 229 14.39 13.79 1.54
CA ILE A 229 15.59 13.15 2.06
C ILE A 229 16.56 14.19 2.61
N ASP A 230 16.80 15.28 1.88
CA ASP A 230 17.66 16.37 2.31
C ASP A 230 17.16 17.04 3.60
N GLU A 231 15.83 17.15 3.76
CA GLU A 231 15.20 17.69 4.96
C GLU A 231 15.36 16.80 6.21
N ILE A 232 15.31 15.46 6.05
CA ILE A 232 15.41 14.54 7.19
C ILE A 232 16.83 14.07 7.50
N LYS A 233 17.75 14.14 6.55
CA LYS A 233 19.14 13.66 6.70
C LYS A 233 19.91 14.31 7.86
N PRO A 234 19.68 15.60 8.24
CA PRO A 234 20.29 16.20 9.41
C PRO A 234 19.86 15.60 10.76
N ASP A 235 18.71 14.92 10.84
CA ASP A 235 18.25 14.25 12.05
C ASP A 235 19.29 13.20 12.51
N PRO A 236 19.72 13.22 13.81
CA PRO A 236 20.70 12.26 14.32
C PRO A 236 20.34 10.79 14.06
N ARG A 237 19.04 10.46 14.01
CA ARG A 237 18.54 9.10 13.74
C ARG A 237 18.75 8.69 12.29
N MET A 238 18.77 9.66 11.36
CA MET A 238 18.85 9.47 9.91
C MET A 238 20.25 9.65 9.35
N ARG A 239 21.14 10.33 10.08
CA ARG A 239 22.46 10.78 9.58
C ARG A 239 23.30 9.67 8.99
N LYS A 240 23.23 8.45 9.59
CA LYS A 240 24.05 7.28 9.18
C LYS A 240 23.35 6.39 8.16
N LEU A 241 22.05 6.58 7.92
CA LEU A 241 21.32 5.74 6.98
C LEU A 241 21.65 6.11 5.54
N ASP A 242 21.87 5.12 4.69
CA ASP A 242 21.85 5.30 3.25
C ASP A 242 20.41 5.23 2.74
N PHE A 243 20.06 6.05 1.74
CA PHE A 243 18.72 6.10 1.19
C PHE A 243 18.72 5.65 -0.26
N TYR A 244 17.85 4.68 -0.57
CA TYR A 244 17.69 4.10 -1.89
C TYR A 244 16.22 4.22 -2.32
N CYS A 245 15.96 5.04 -3.34
CA CYS A 245 14.63 5.17 -3.93
C CYS A 245 14.44 4.06 -4.97
N VAL A 246 13.86 2.96 -4.59
CA VAL A 246 13.77 1.72 -5.39
C VAL A 246 12.39 1.49 -6.02
N GLY A 247 11.46 2.42 -5.79
CA GLY A 247 10.08 2.33 -6.29
C GLY A 247 9.85 2.92 -7.67
N PRO A 248 8.64 2.77 -8.20
CA PRO A 248 7.52 2.05 -7.60
C PRO A 248 7.72 0.53 -7.56
N LEU A 249 7.57 -0.03 -6.38
CA LEU A 249 7.53 -1.47 -6.17
C LEU A 249 6.10 -1.96 -6.40
N MET A 250 5.79 -2.25 -7.63
CA MET A 250 4.47 -2.73 -8.07
C MET A 250 4.60 -4.17 -8.59
N PRO A 251 3.57 -5.01 -8.40
CA PRO A 251 3.54 -6.31 -9.06
C PRO A 251 3.64 -6.14 -10.58
N GLU A 252 4.45 -6.96 -11.23
CA GLU A 252 4.42 -7.06 -12.69
C GLU A 252 3.04 -7.54 -13.13
N GLU A 253 2.56 -7.02 -14.26
CA GLU A 253 1.35 -7.55 -14.91
C GLU A 253 1.69 -8.95 -15.50
N LYS A 254 1.57 -9.98 -14.68
CA LYS A 254 1.52 -11.34 -15.21
C LYS A 254 0.09 -11.59 -15.68
N VAL A 255 -0.06 -11.89 -16.94
CA VAL A 255 -1.32 -12.40 -17.51
C VAL A 255 -1.53 -13.79 -16.91
N ASP A 256 -2.25 -13.85 -15.80
CA ASP A 256 -2.70 -15.11 -15.23
C ASP A 256 -3.91 -15.59 -16.04
N THR A 257 -3.68 -16.51 -16.96
CA THR A 257 -4.68 -16.97 -17.94
C THR A 257 -5.76 -17.87 -17.35
N ASN A 258 -5.72 -18.17 -16.04
CA ASN A 258 -6.60 -19.22 -15.46
C ASN A 258 -7.41 -18.78 -14.22
N SER A 259 -7.56 -17.50 -13.92
CA SER A 259 -8.27 -17.06 -12.70
C SER A 259 -9.60 -16.37 -13.00
N SER A 260 -10.55 -16.43 -12.05
CA SER A 260 -11.80 -15.64 -12.05
C SER A 260 -11.54 -14.14 -12.16
N HIS A 261 -10.34 -13.69 -11.74
CA HIS A 261 -9.87 -12.31 -11.92
C HIS A 261 -9.64 -11.97 -13.39
N THR A 262 -9.19 -12.93 -14.21
CA THR A 262 -9.02 -12.74 -15.66
C THR A 262 -10.37 -12.56 -16.34
N GLU A 263 -11.38 -13.40 -16.00
CA GLU A 263 -12.73 -13.27 -16.57
C GLU A 263 -13.38 -11.94 -16.22
N LEU A 264 -13.28 -11.49 -14.97
CA LEU A 264 -13.76 -10.18 -14.56
C LEU A 264 -13.01 -9.06 -15.29
N GLY A 265 -11.68 -9.18 -15.40
CA GLY A 265 -10.85 -8.22 -16.14
C GLY A 265 -11.28 -8.10 -17.60
N GLU A 266 -11.56 -9.21 -18.29
CA GLU A 266 -12.05 -9.21 -19.66
C GLU A 266 -13.44 -8.56 -19.78
N LYS A 267 -14.37 -8.84 -18.85
CA LYS A 267 -15.69 -8.22 -18.83
C LYS A 267 -15.59 -6.73 -18.64
N VAL A 268 -14.76 -6.26 -17.69
CA VAL A 268 -14.51 -4.84 -17.43
C VAL A 268 -13.85 -4.17 -18.64
N THR A 269 -12.89 -4.84 -19.29
CA THR A 269 -12.25 -4.30 -20.51
C THR A 269 -13.27 -4.14 -21.63
N ARG A 270 -14.11 -5.16 -21.90
CA ARG A 270 -15.16 -5.05 -22.91
C ARG A 270 -16.14 -3.90 -22.65
N TRP A 271 -16.47 -3.65 -21.39
CA TRP A 271 -17.30 -2.51 -21.02
C TRP A 271 -16.57 -1.17 -21.24
N LEU A 272 -15.31 -1.07 -20.82
CA LEU A 272 -14.48 0.14 -21.00
C LEU A 272 -14.23 0.44 -22.48
N ASP A 273 -14.04 -0.57 -23.35
CA ASP A 273 -13.81 -0.39 -24.78
C ASP A 273 -14.97 0.29 -25.50
N ARG A 274 -16.18 0.16 -24.98
CA ARG A 274 -17.38 0.83 -25.49
C ARG A 274 -17.49 2.30 -25.05
N GLN A 275 -16.71 2.70 -24.06
CA GLN A 275 -16.73 4.08 -23.56
C GLN A 275 -15.82 5.00 -24.38
N ALA A 276 -16.21 6.28 -24.49
CA ALA A 276 -15.38 7.28 -25.13
C ALA A 276 -14.07 7.50 -24.35
N ASP A 277 -13.05 7.99 -25.04
CA ASP A 277 -11.78 8.37 -24.41
C ASP A 277 -12.02 9.40 -23.31
N LYS A 278 -11.34 9.23 -22.17
CA LYS A 278 -11.43 10.14 -21.02
C LYS A 278 -12.88 10.44 -20.60
N SER A 279 -13.74 9.42 -20.54
CA SER A 279 -15.15 9.59 -20.15
C SER A 279 -15.51 8.96 -18.80
N VAL A 280 -14.76 7.93 -18.35
CA VAL A 280 -15.11 7.12 -17.20
C VAL A 280 -14.51 7.68 -15.91
N VAL A 281 -15.33 7.78 -14.86
CA VAL A 281 -14.89 8.04 -13.48
C VAL A 281 -14.62 6.71 -12.81
N TYR A 282 -13.40 6.49 -12.32
CA TYR A 282 -13.09 5.34 -11.48
C TYR A 282 -13.10 5.75 -10.01
N VAL A 283 -13.65 4.92 -9.14
CA VAL A 283 -13.75 5.16 -7.70
C VAL A 283 -13.25 3.95 -6.92
N SER A 284 -12.27 4.14 -6.03
CA SER A 284 -11.80 3.10 -5.11
C SER A 284 -11.19 3.70 -3.85
N PHE A 285 -11.56 3.15 -2.70
CA PHE A 285 -11.04 3.51 -1.38
C PHE A 285 -10.07 2.46 -0.82
N GLY A 286 -9.54 1.59 -1.70
CA GLY A 286 -8.60 0.54 -1.31
C GLY A 286 -9.25 -0.60 -0.53
N SER A 287 -8.42 -1.46 0.07
CA SER A 287 -8.85 -2.69 0.74
C SER A 287 -9.21 -2.53 2.22
N VAL A 288 -8.79 -1.44 2.86
CA VAL A 288 -8.91 -1.25 4.32
C VAL A 288 -10.03 -0.29 4.67
N VAL A 289 -10.24 0.77 3.87
CA VAL A 289 -11.25 1.80 4.15
C VAL A 289 -12.67 1.23 4.07
N VAL A 290 -13.45 1.48 5.11
CA VAL A 290 -14.90 1.24 5.15
C VAL A 290 -15.59 2.58 5.04
N LEU A 291 -16.41 2.76 4.01
CA LEU A 291 -17.21 3.98 3.83
C LEU A 291 -18.48 3.88 4.66
N ASN A 292 -18.79 4.91 5.43
CA ASN A 292 -20.09 5.02 6.08
C ASN A 292 -21.21 5.35 5.07
N GLU A 293 -22.45 5.17 5.50
CA GLU A 293 -23.65 5.37 4.68
C GLU A 293 -23.70 6.77 4.04
N ASN A 294 -23.38 7.83 4.82
CA ASN A 294 -23.41 9.20 4.31
C ASN A 294 -22.40 9.42 3.17
N ARG A 295 -21.19 8.87 3.30
CA ARG A 295 -20.16 8.98 2.24
C ARG A 295 -20.58 8.23 0.98
N ILE A 296 -21.17 7.05 1.11
CA ILE A 296 -21.70 6.27 0.00
C ILE A 296 -22.82 7.05 -0.69
N LEU A 297 -23.72 7.64 0.08
CA LEU A 297 -24.84 8.42 -0.42
C LEU A 297 -24.38 9.68 -1.19
N GLU A 298 -23.48 10.47 -0.60
CA GLU A 298 -22.96 11.69 -1.25
C GLU A 298 -22.17 11.38 -2.52
N LEU A 299 -21.37 10.31 -2.50
CA LEU A 299 -20.64 9.84 -3.68
C LEU A 299 -21.59 9.36 -4.78
N SER A 300 -22.61 8.60 -4.41
CA SER A 300 -23.63 8.11 -5.36
C SER A 300 -24.37 9.27 -6.04
N ARG A 301 -24.79 10.26 -5.27
CA ARG A 301 -25.43 11.48 -5.79
C ARG A 301 -24.50 12.26 -6.72
N ALA A 302 -23.21 12.35 -6.39
CA ALA A 302 -22.23 13.00 -7.23
C ALA A 302 -22.06 12.28 -8.57
N LEU A 303 -21.95 10.94 -8.57
CA LEU A 303 -21.83 10.12 -9.78
C LEU A 303 -23.08 10.28 -10.68
N GLN A 304 -24.27 10.28 -10.10
CA GLN A 304 -25.52 10.54 -10.84
C GLN A 304 -25.57 11.95 -11.44
N ALA A 305 -25.17 12.99 -10.67
CA ALA A 305 -25.15 14.37 -11.14
C ALA A 305 -24.12 14.65 -12.25
N LEU A 306 -23.05 13.85 -12.30
CA LEU A 306 -22.03 13.92 -13.33
C LEU A 306 -22.53 13.43 -14.68
N LYS A 307 -23.47 12.48 -14.70
CA LYS A 307 -23.97 11.83 -15.93
C LYS A 307 -22.84 11.28 -16.81
N LYS A 308 -21.79 10.77 -16.17
CA LYS A 308 -20.64 10.12 -16.82
C LYS A 308 -20.63 8.65 -16.50
N PRO A 309 -20.16 7.77 -17.39
CA PRO A 309 -19.94 6.38 -17.04
C PRO A 309 -18.94 6.27 -15.89
N PHE A 310 -19.15 5.30 -15.00
CA PHE A 310 -18.29 5.13 -13.83
C PHE A 310 -18.06 3.67 -13.49
N ILE A 311 -16.97 3.41 -12.77
CA ILE A 311 -16.70 2.13 -12.09
C ILE A 311 -16.49 2.47 -10.61
N PHE A 312 -17.28 1.89 -9.73
CA PHE A 312 -17.15 2.06 -8.28
C PHE A 312 -16.82 0.72 -7.61
N SER A 313 -15.58 0.62 -7.09
CA SER A 313 -15.17 -0.51 -6.26
C SER A 313 -15.74 -0.35 -4.85
N ILE A 314 -16.74 -1.15 -4.53
CA ILE A 314 -17.48 -1.11 -3.26
C ILE A 314 -17.71 -2.53 -2.75
N ARG A 315 -17.43 -2.79 -1.48
CA ARG A 315 -17.61 -4.11 -0.87
C ARG A 315 -19.05 -4.58 -0.99
N GLU A 316 -19.24 -5.89 -1.11
CA GLU A 316 -20.56 -6.50 -1.32
C GLU A 316 -21.54 -6.15 -0.17
N ASN A 317 -21.07 -6.24 1.07
CA ASN A 317 -21.88 -5.88 2.25
C ASN A 317 -22.30 -4.40 2.31
N HIS A 318 -21.60 -3.50 1.59
CA HIS A 318 -21.94 -2.07 1.51
C HIS A 318 -22.80 -1.71 0.28
N GLN A 319 -22.99 -2.63 -0.65
CA GLN A 319 -23.85 -2.38 -1.80
C GLN A 319 -25.32 -2.15 -1.41
N SER A 320 -25.74 -2.70 -0.27
CA SER A 320 -27.07 -2.44 0.31
C SER A 320 -27.28 -0.98 0.73
N LEU A 321 -26.21 -0.21 0.95
CA LEU A 321 -26.26 1.21 1.31
C LEU A 321 -26.36 2.14 0.09
N LEU A 322 -26.23 1.61 -1.13
CA LEU A 322 -26.43 2.37 -2.35
C LEU A 322 -27.91 2.79 -2.49
N PRO A 323 -28.20 3.94 -3.11
CA PRO A 323 -29.55 4.33 -3.50
C PRO A 323 -30.27 3.22 -4.27
N ALA A 324 -31.57 3.06 -4.06
CA ALA A 324 -32.34 1.95 -4.61
C ALA A 324 -32.29 1.88 -6.16
N ASP A 325 -32.30 3.03 -6.83
CA ASP A 325 -32.19 3.15 -8.28
C ASP A 325 -30.82 2.70 -8.84
N LEU A 326 -29.75 2.87 -8.08
CA LEU A 326 -28.42 2.40 -8.46
C LEU A 326 -28.21 0.91 -8.20
N ARG A 327 -29.02 0.28 -7.36
CA ARG A 327 -28.98 -1.18 -7.09
C ARG A 327 -29.67 -2.00 -8.17
N ILE A 328 -30.55 -1.38 -8.97
CA ILE A 328 -31.27 -2.09 -10.03
C ILE A 328 -30.29 -2.61 -11.08
N GLY A 329 -30.31 -3.92 -11.28
CA GLY A 329 -29.45 -4.58 -12.26
C GLY A 329 -27.97 -4.72 -11.88
N ILE A 330 -27.60 -4.51 -10.60
CA ILE A 330 -26.20 -4.59 -10.13
C ILE A 330 -25.59 -5.97 -10.44
N ASP A 331 -26.36 -7.04 -10.31
CA ASP A 331 -25.89 -8.42 -10.56
C ASP A 331 -25.70 -8.73 -12.04
N THR A 332 -26.35 -7.97 -12.93
CA THR A 332 -26.31 -8.15 -14.39
C THR A 332 -25.62 -7.01 -15.14
N GLN A 333 -25.10 -6.02 -14.45
CA GLN A 333 -24.51 -4.81 -15.04
C GLN A 333 -23.35 -5.10 -16.01
N LEU A 334 -22.52 -6.13 -15.70
CA LEU A 334 -21.40 -6.53 -16.55
C LEU A 334 -21.85 -7.16 -17.87
N GLU A 335 -23.06 -7.70 -17.92
CA GLU A 335 -23.67 -8.27 -19.13
C GLU A 335 -24.50 -7.21 -19.89
N ASN A 336 -24.81 -6.08 -19.26
CA ASN A 336 -25.55 -5.00 -19.89
C ASN A 336 -24.59 -4.03 -20.61
N PRO A 337 -24.59 -3.99 -21.95
CA PRO A 337 -23.71 -3.09 -22.72
C PRO A 337 -24.00 -1.61 -22.48
N ASP A 338 -25.22 -1.27 -22.08
CA ASP A 338 -25.69 0.12 -21.88
C ASP A 338 -25.65 0.54 -20.41
N ALA A 339 -25.06 -0.26 -19.53
CA ALA A 339 -24.90 0.11 -18.14
C ALA A 339 -24.11 1.42 -18.01
N SER A 340 -24.72 2.42 -17.38
CA SER A 340 -24.08 3.73 -17.14
C SER A 340 -22.99 3.68 -16.06
N GLY A 341 -22.94 2.63 -15.24
CA GLY A 341 -21.93 2.41 -14.22
C GLY A 341 -21.82 0.96 -13.80
N LEU A 342 -20.65 0.61 -13.26
CA LEU A 342 -20.35 -0.69 -12.70
C LEU A 342 -20.05 -0.57 -11.20
N PHE A 343 -20.68 -1.43 -10.40
CA PHE A 343 -20.37 -1.61 -8.98
C PHE A 343 -19.66 -2.95 -8.80
N LEU A 344 -18.38 -2.92 -8.43
CA LEU A 344 -17.56 -4.12 -8.32
C LEU A 344 -17.11 -4.30 -6.86
N HIS A 345 -17.27 -5.50 -6.29
CA HIS A 345 -16.76 -5.79 -4.95
C HIS A 345 -15.22 -5.78 -4.91
N TRP A 346 -14.59 -6.14 -6.02
CA TRP A 346 -13.18 -6.01 -6.30
C TRP A 346 -12.99 -5.53 -7.74
N ALA A 347 -12.08 -4.60 -7.97
CA ALA A 347 -11.85 -4.01 -9.28
C ALA A 347 -10.40 -4.25 -9.74
N PRO A 348 -10.17 -4.65 -11.01
CA PRO A 348 -8.82 -4.76 -11.58
C PRO A 348 -8.22 -3.36 -11.80
N GLN A 349 -7.79 -2.70 -10.71
CA GLN A 349 -7.45 -1.28 -10.65
C GLN A 349 -6.44 -0.85 -11.71
N LYS A 350 -5.34 -1.60 -11.88
CA LYS A 350 -4.31 -1.27 -12.88
C LYS A 350 -4.85 -1.27 -14.30
N LEU A 351 -5.66 -2.28 -14.64
CA LEU A 351 -6.35 -2.37 -15.93
C LEU A 351 -7.23 -1.14 -16.16
N ILE A 352 -8.07 -0.80 -15.17
CA ILE A 352 -8.98 0.35 -15.26
C ILE A 352 -8.20 1.66 -15.39
N LEU A 353 -7.18 1.87 -14.55
CA LEU A 353 -6.32 3.05 -14.61
C LEU A 353 -5.53 3.12 -15.92
N GLY A 354 -5.07 1.98 -16.45
CA GLY A 354 -4.36 1.90 -17.73
C GLY A 354 -5.23 2.20 -18.95
N HIS A 355 -6.54 2.08 -18.84
CA HIS A 355 -7.45 2.14 -19.98
C HIS A 355 -7.65 3.58 -20.49
N ARG A 356 -7.78 3.75 -21.84
CA ARG A 356 -7.99 5.05 -22.50
C ARG A 356 -9.24 5.78 -22.02
N ALA A 357 -10.32 5.03 -21.75
CA ALA A 357 -11.60 5.57 -21.34
C ALA A 357 -11.59 6.19 -19.93
N THR A 358 -10.68 5.80 -19.04
CA THR A 358 -10.60 6.35 -17.68
C THR A 358 -10.12 7.79 -17.72
N ALA A 359 -10.98 8.72 -17.26
CA ALA A 359 -10.71 10.15 -17.20
C ALA A 359 -10.04 10.56 -15.88
N VAL A 360 -10.59 10.12 -14.76
CA VAL A 360 -10.24 10.57 -13.42
C VAL A 360 -10.45 9.46 -12.42
N PHE A 361 -9.66 9.47 -11.37
CA PHE A 361 -9.71 8.52 -10.27
C PHE A 361 -10.09 9.23 -8.96
N ILE A 362 -11.25 8.89 -8.38
CA ILE A 362 -11.60 9.28 -7.02
C ILE A 362 -10.96 8.26 -6.09
N SER A 363 -9.97 8.69 -5.32
CA SER A 363 -9.12 7.82 -4.52
C SER A 363 -9.01 8.27 -3.07
N HIS A 364 -8.87 7.31 -2.15
CA HIS A 364 -8.44 7.58 -0.77
C HIS A 364 -6.99 8.08 -0.68
N CYS A 365 -6.22 8.03 -1.77
CA CYS A 365 -4.82 8.41 -1.83
C CYS A 365 -3.86 7.60 -0.95
N GLY A 366 -4.16 6.32 -0.65
CA GLY A 366 -3.15 5.39 -0.15
C GLY A 366 -2.03 5.24 -1.18
N TRP A 367 -0.77 5.10 -0.73
CA TRP A 367 0.39 5.24 -1.60
C TRP A 367 0.38 4.30 -2.82
N ASN A 368 0.01 3.03 -2.65
CA ASN A 368 -0.04 2.11 -3.80
C ASN A 368 -1.02 2.60 -4.89
N SER A 369 -2.22 3.05 -4.50
CA SER A 369 -3.19 3.60 -5.45
C SER A 369 -2.71 4.90 -6.09
N THR A 370 -2.03 5.75 -5.33
CA THR A 370 -1.41 6.98 -5.82
C THR A 370 -0.37 6.68 -6.89
N ILE A 371 0.55 5.77 -6.60
CA ILE A 371 1.63 5.44 -7.53
C ILE A 371 1.14 4.69 -8.77
N GLU A 372 0.10 3.87 -8.66
CA GLU A 372 -0.58 3.22 -9.80
C GLU A 372 -1.26 4.25 -10.71
N SER A 373 -1.88 5.28 -10.13
CA SER A 373 -2.47 6.39 -10.87
C SER A 373 -1.42 7.19 -11.63
N LEU A 374 -0.31 7.55 -10.98
CA LEU A 374 0.84 8.23 -11.58
C LEU A 374 1.44 7.41 -12.72
N PHE A 375 1.69 6.12 -12.50
CA PHE A 375 2.24 5.21 -13.49
C PHE A 375 1.34 5.04 -14.71
N SER A 376 0.03 5.17 -14.51
CA SER A 376 -1.00 5.12 -15.55
C SER A 376 -1.24 6.48 -16.21
N GLY A 377 -0.78 7.57 -15.62
CA GLY A 377 -0.99 8.94 -16.10
C GLY A 377 -2.44 9.41 -15.94
N LYS A 378 -3.05 9.06 -14.80
CA LYS A 378 -4.45 9.44 -14.51
C LYS A 378 -4.51 10.52 -13.44
N PRO A 379 -5.31 11.58 -13.67
CA PRO A 379 -5.61 12.58 -12.66
C PRO A 379 -6.39 12.00 -11.48
N VAL A 380 -6.23 12.60 -10.29
CA VAL A 380 -6.82 12.11 -9.05
C VAL A 380 -7.67 13.17 -8.36
N VAL A 381 -8.86 12.80 -7.92
CA VAL A 381 -9.61 13.51 -6.89
C VAL A 381 -9.41 12.79 -5.57
N GLY A 382 -8.64 13.39 -4.67
CA GLY A 382 -8.25 12.80 -3.40
C GLY A 382 -9.35 12.96 -2.34
N TRP A 383 -9.79 11.85 -1.78
CA TRP A 383 -10.66 11.83 -0.59
C TRP A 383 -9.99 11.01 0.53
N PRO A 384 -8.97 11.59 1.19
CA PRO A 384 -8.23 10.91 2.24
C PRO A 384 -9.10 10.64 3.48
N ILE A 385 -8.86 9.48 4.11
CA ILE A 385 -9.61 9.01 5.28
C ILE A 385 -8.70 8.92 6.51
N PHE A 386 -7.51 8.29 6.38
CA PHE A 386 -6.57 8.10 7.49
C PHE A 386 -5.12 7.92 7.02
N GLY A 387 -4.17 7.87 7.95
CA GLY A 387 -2.76 7.55 7.70
C GLY A 387 -2.03 8.62 6.89
N ASP A 388 -1.24 8.20 5.93
CA ASP A 388 -0.47 9.02 4.99
C ASP A 388 -1.33 9.63 3.87
N GLN A 389 -2.60 9.27 3.80
CA GLN A 389 -3.49 9.58 2.67
C GLN A 389 -3.67 11.08 2.44
N LEU A 390 -3.77 11.88 3.52
CA LEU A 390 -3.92 13.34 3.41
C LEU A 390 -2.67 13.98 2.80
N GLU A 391 -1.50 13.59 3.28
CA GLU A 391 -0.23 14.11 2.76
C GLU A 391 -0.07 13.73 1.28
N ASN A 392 -0.41 12.50 0.92
CA ASN A 392 -0.39 12.04 -0.47
C ASN A 392 -1.38 12.82 -1.35
N ALA A 393 -2.60 13.10 -0.85
CA ALA A 393 -3.61 13.87 -1.58
C ALA A 393 -3.19 15.32 -1.82
N LEU A 394 -2.62 15.97 -0.81
CA LEU A 394 -2.11 17.34 -0.90
C LEU A 394 -0.90 17.41 -1.84
N TRP A 395 -0.02 16.41 -1.78
CA TRP A 395 1.11 16.31 -2.69
C TRP A 395 0.68 16.13 -4.15
N ILE A 396 -0.36 15.31 -4.42
CA ILE A 396 -0.99 15.19 -5.76
C ILE A 396 -1.45 16.55 -6.26
N GLU A 397 -2.07 17.36 -5.39
CA GLU A 397 -2.54 18.71 -5.74
C GLU A 397 -1.36 19.67 -6.02
N GLU A 398 -0.31 19.64 -5.19
CA GLU A 398 0.92 20.44 -5.38
C GLU A 398 1.62 20.12 -6.72
N LEU A 399 1.58 18.87 -7.15
CA LEU A 399 2.13 18.44 -8.44
C LEU A 399 1.23 18.79 -9.64
N GLY A 400 0.05 19.33 -9.42
CA GLY A 400 -0.94 19.62 -10.46
C GLY A 400 -1.57 18.37 -11.08
N LEU A 401 -1.60 17.27 -10.33
CA LEU A 401 -2.12 15.97 -10.75
C LEU A 401 -3.58 15.74 -10.36
N GLY A 402 -4.15 16.66 -9.61
CA GLY A 402 -5.50 16.53 -9.12
C GLY A 402 -5.90 17.57 -8.10
N GLU A 403 -6.90 17.23 -7.30
CA GLU A 403 -7.45 18.09 -6.24
C GLU A 403 -7.76 17.25 -5.01
N SER A 404 -7.42 17.75 -3.80
CA SER A 404 -7.82 17.15 -2.54
C SER A 404 -9.17 17.70 -2.06
N LEU A 405 -10.11 16.82 -1.74
CA LEU A 405 -11.39 17.20 -1.13
C LEU A 405 -11.24 17.61 0.34
N VAL A 406 -10.13 17.26 0.99
CA VAL A 406 -9.82 17.59 2.38
C VAL A 406 -8.62 18.54 2.39
N ARG A 407 -8.72 19.65 3.11
CA ARG A 407 -7.64 20.63 3.30
C ARG A 407 -6.87 20.35 4.60
N ARG A 408 -5.60 20.76 4.67
CA ARG A 408 -4.76 20.58 5.87
C ARG A 408 -5.35 21.28 7.10
N GLU A 409 -5.86 22.49 6.95
CA GLU A 409 -6.52 23.27 7.99
C GLU A 409 -7.76 22.59 8.57
N HIS A 410 -8.38 21.69 7.78
CA HIS A 410 -9.55 20.91 8.17
C HIS A 410 -9.21 19.47 8.58
N ALA A 411 -7.93 19.12 8.56
CA ALA A 411 -7.46 17.77 8.86
C ALA A 411 -7.83 17.32 10.29
N ASP A 412 -7.93 18.27 11.21
CA ASP A 412 -8.32 18.05 12.61
C ASP A 412 -9.80 18.33 12.88
N ASN A 413 -10.55 18.79 11.88
CA ASN A 413 -11.96 19.11 12.00
C ASN A 413 -12.82 17.98 11.41
N ASP A 414 -13.27 17.08 12.28
CA ASP A 414 -14.09 15.93 11.89
C ASP A 414 -15.41 16.34 11.25
N VAL A 415 -15.97 17.51 11.60
CA VAL A 415 -17.20 18.03 11.00
C VAL A 415 -16.99 18.34 9.53
N GLU A 416 -15.87 18.95 9.14
CA GLU A 416 -15.59 19.26 7.75
C GLU A 416 -15.17 18.05 6.92
N LYS A 417 -14.48 17.09 7.51
CA LYS A 417 -14.22 15.78 6.87
C LYS A 417 -15.51 15.00 6.61
N LYS A 418 -16.51 15.15 7.48
CA LYS A 418 -17.83 14.53 7.33
C LYS A 418 -18.73 15.26 6.32
N ASN A 419 -18.48 16.56 6.05
CA ASN A 419 -19.31 17.42 5.22
C ASN A 419 -18.81 17.56 3.76
N ILE A 420 -18.28 16.49 3.18
CA ILE A 420 -17.97 16.45 1.75
C ILE A 420 -19.25 16.10 1.00
N THR A 421 -19.86 17.11 0.40
CA THR A 421 -21.15 16.97 -0.30
C THR A 421 -20.97 16.48 -1.74
N SER A 422 -22.05 15.95 -2.29
CA SER A 422 -22.12 15.50 -3.69
C SER A 422 -21.76 16.61 -4.68
N GLU A 423 -22.15 17.87 -4.40
CA GLU A 423 -21.80 19.02 -5.24
C GLU A 423 -20.29 19.28 -5.24
N LYS A 424 -19.65 19.22 -4.06
CA LYS A 424 -18.19 19.39 -3.92
C LYS A 424 -17.44 18.29 -4.68
N ILE A 425 -17.86 17.02 -4.53
CA ILE A 425 -17.29 15.89 -5.26
C ILE A 425 -17.43 16.07 -6.76
N ALA A 426 -18.67 16.33 -7.24
CA ALA A 426 -18.94 16.49 -8.65
C ALA A 426 -18.19 17.67 -9.27
N ALA A 427 -18.07 18.80 -8.55
CA ALA A 427 -17.31 19.95 -8.99
C ALA A 427 -15.81 19.66 -9.13
N ALA A 428 -15.20 18.97 -8.15
CA ALA A 428 -13.80 18.55 -8.22
C ALA A 428 -13.56 17.60 -9.39
N VAL A 429 -14.43 16.60 -9.57
CA VAL A 429 -14.35 15.65 -10.70
C VAL A 429 -14.42 16.36 -12.05
N ARG A 430 -15.30 17.37 -12.20
CA ARG A 430 -15.37 18.16 -13.43
C ARG A 430 -14.07 18.93 -13.67
N ARG A 431 -13.59 19.70 -12.69
CA ARG A 431 -12.35 20.48 -12.82
C ARG A 431 -11.15 19.61 -13.17
N VAL A 432 -11.01 18.48 -12.50
CA VAL A 432 -9.84 17.57 -12.63
C VAL A 432 -9.92 16.75 -13.91
N GLY A 433 -11.12 16.24 -14.26
CA GLY A 433 -11.26 15.23 -15.31
C GLY A 433 -11.79 15.74 -16.63
N TYR A 434 -12.50 16.89 -16.67
CA TYR A 434 -13.29 17.26 -17.84
C TYR A 434 -13.17 18.72 -18.29
N ASP A 435 -13.04 19.69 -17.38
CA ASP A 435 -13.14 21.11 -17.75
C ASP A 435 -11.91 21.64 -18.48
N ASN A 436 -10.74 20.99 -18.28
CA ASN A 436 -9.52 21.36 -18.98
C ASN A 436 -8.52 20.19 -19.05
N ASP A 437 -7.58 20.30 -19.98
CA ASP A 437 -6.54 19.28 -20.20
C ASP A 437 -5.26 19.47 -19.37
N VAL A 438 -5.17 20.48 -18.51
CA VAL A 438 -3.94 20.81 -17.79
C VAL A 438 -3.52 19.65 -16.87
N THR A 439 -4.47 19.16 -16.07
CA THR A 439 -4.24 18.06 -15.14
C THR A 439 -3.87 16.76 -15.87
N HIS A 440 -4.55 16.46 -16.98
CA HIS A 440 -4.21 15.31 -17.84
C HIS A 440 -2.81 15.40 -18.44
N LYS A 441 -2.43 16.59 -18.95
CA LYS A 441 -1.07 16.81 -19.49
C LYS A 441 0.00 16.63 -18.42
N MET A 442 -0.28 17.15 -17.20
CA MET A 442 0.63 16.97 -16.08
C MET A 442 0.73 15.50 -15.65
N ALA A 443 -0.39 14.77 -15.59
CA ALA A 443 -0.41 13.34 -15.27
C ALA A 443 0.39 12.53 -16.30
N LEU A 444 0.30 12.84 -17.60
CA LEU A 444 1.10 12.19 -18.63
C LEU A 444 2.61 12.51 -18.48
N LYS A 445 2.96 13.74 -18.15
CA LYS A 445 4.36 14.12 -17.90
C LYS A 445 4.96 13.34 -16.72
N TRP A 446 4.20 13.14 -15.65
CA TRP A 446 4.65 12.35 -14.50
C TRP A 446 4.69 10.85 -14.82
N LYS A 447 3.76 10.34 -15.62
CA LYS A 447 3.83 8.97 -16.15
C LYS A 447 5.16 8.70 -16.87
N GLU A 448 5.60 9.62 -17.72
CA GLU A 448 6.88 9.49 -18.43
C GLU A 448 8.05 9.48 -17.47
N LYS A 449 8.08 10.39 -16.49
CA LYS A 449 9.14 10.45 -15.48
C LYS A 449 9.25 9.16 -14.66
N ILE A 450 8.11 8.66 -14.12
CA ILE A 450 8.12 7.47 -13.28
C ILE A 450 8.48 6.20 -14.07
N ARG A 451 8.03 6.11 -15.33
CA ARG A 451 8.43 5.01 -16.22
C ARG A 451 9.91 5.05 -16.56
N ALA A 452 10.48 6.24 -16.77
CA ALA A 452 11.91 6.41 -16.98
C ALA A 452 12.71 6.00 -15.73
N ALA A 453 12.23 6.30 -14.52
CA ALA A 453 12.91 5.94 -13.28
C ALA A 453 13.09 4.42 -13.12
N VAL A 454 12.07 3.62 -13.48
CA VAL A 454 12.11 2.15 -13.35
C VAL A 454 12.69 1.42 -14.55
N ALA A 455 12.84 2.10 -15.68
CA ALA A 455 13.43 1.49 -16.88
C ALA A 455 14.89 1.04 -16.63
N PRO A 456 15.43 0.11 -17.42
CA PRO A 456 16.84 -0.24 -17.35
C PRO A 456 17.74 1.00 -17.43
N GLY A 457 18.60 1.21 -16.41
CA GLY A 457 19.43 2.42 -16.27
C GLY A 457 18.71 3.65 -15.72
N GLY A 458 17.43 3.57 -15.38
CA GLY A 458 16.70 4.61 -14.66
C GLY A 458 17.14 4.74 -13.20
N SER A 459 16.72 5.83 -12.53
CA SER A 459 17.15 6.15 -11.15
C SER A 459 16.84 5.01 -10.17
N SER A 460 15.59 4.53 -10.13
CA SER A 460 15.17 3.46 -9.22
C SER A 460 15.88 2.12 -9.53
N ASN A 461 16.11 1.81 -10.80
CA ASN A 461 16.83 0.60 -11.20
C ASN A 461 18.31 0.64 -10.79
N ARG A 462 18.97 1.79 -10.93
CA ARG A 462 20.35 2.01 -10.47
C ARG A 462 20.44 1.92 -8.94
N GLU A 463 19.56 2.61 -8.22
CA GLU A 463 19.58 2.63 -6.77
C GLU A 463 19.29 1.26 -6.15
N LEU A 464 18.44 0.44 -6.78
CA LEU A 464 18.28 -0.95 -6.37
C LEU A 464 19.60 -1.74 -6.58
N GLN A 465 20.33 -1.50 -7.65
CA GLN A 465 21.62 -2.16 -7.87
C GLN A 465 22.67 -1.66 -6.87
N GLU A 466 22.74 -0.36 -6.61
CA GLU A 466 23.61 0.24 -5.60
C GLU A 466 23.35 -0.33 -4.20
N PHE A 467 22.08 -0.51 -3.84
CA PHE A 467 21.71 -1.20 -2.60
C PHE A 467 22.23 -2.64 -2.58
N ILE A 468 22.04 -3.41 -3.65
CA ILE A 468 22.53 -4.80 -3.74
C ILE A 468 24.04 -4.85 -3.60
N ASP A 469 24.75 -3.93 -4.24
CA ASP A 469 26.22 -3.87 -4.21
C ASP A 469 26.74 -3.45 -2.83
N ALA A 470 26.02 -2.60 -2.11
CA ALA A 470 26.36 -2.17 -0.75
C ALA A 470 26.21 -3.27 0.31
N VAL A 471 25.45 -4.33 0.02
CA VAL A 471 25.37 -5.50 0.90
C VAL A 471 26.65 -6.32 0.79
N VAL A 472 27.44 -6.37 1.86
CA VAL A 472 28.73 -7.07 1.91
C VAL A 472 28.55 -8.54 2.28
#